data_4a1fe419372dbd37919e04aa8587da97
#
_entry.id   4a1fe419372dbd37919e04aa8587da97
#
_cell.length_a   1.000
_cell.length_b   1.000
_cell.length_c   1.000
_cell.angle_alpha   90.00
_cell.angle_beta   90.00
_cell.angle_gamma   90.00
#
_symmetry.space_group_name_H-M   'P 1'
#
loop_
_entity.id
_entity.type
_entity.pdbx_description
1 polymer ?
#
loop_
_entity_poly.entity_id
_entity_poly.type
_entity_poly.pdbx_seq_one_letter_code
_entity_poly.pdbx_strand_id
1 'polypeptide(L)'
;VCTGCGACTEKCPQKKVPNAFNLGLDTRRAIYIPFAQAVPKVATIDPNYCNMLKNGKCGVCAKVCTAGAIDYKQKDEILEREYGAIVAATGFNPIDLSQFDEFAYSKSPDVVSSLEFERLMNAAGPTGGTLLRPSDGAHPKTIVFVQCVGSRCEDAQKGKSYCSKICCMYTAKHAMLCREKYPDTDVYVFYI
;
A
#
# COMPACT_ATOMS: atom_id res chain seq x y z
N VAL A 1 17.41 17.18 -9.87
CA VAL A 1 16.91 18.56 -9.79
C VAL A 1 15.72 18.67 -8.85
N CYS A 2 14.85 17.65 -8.74
CA CYS A 2 13.74 17.64 -7.78
C CYS A 2 14.25 17.64 -6.33
N THR A 3 13.76 18.56 -5.49
CA THR A 3 14.14 18.68 -4.07
C THR A 3 13.21 17.92 -3.12
N GLY A 4 12.14 17.30 -3.65
CA GLY A 4 11.15 16.58 -2.83
C GLY A 4 10.30 17.49 -1.92
N CYS A 5 10.17 18.78 -2.22
CA CYS A 5 9.48 19.75 -1.38
C CYS A 5 7.94 19.55 -1.26
N GLY A 6 7.33 18.81 -2.20
CA GLY A 6 5.89 18.48 -2.16
C GLY A 6 4.95 19.55 -2.73
N ALA A 7 5.41 20.74 -3.06
CA ALA A 7 4.54 21.84 -3.56
C ALA A 7 3.70 21.46 -4.78
N CYS A 8 4.28 20.68 -5.70
CA CYS A 8 3.56 20.15 -6.86
C CYS A 8 2.43 19.19 -6.48
N THR A 9 2.64 18.36 -5.47
CA THR A 9 1.65 17.44 -4.93
C THR A 9 0.48 18.22 -4.31
N GLU A 10 0.75 19.17 -3.43
CA GLU A 10 -0.30 19.97 -2.78
C GLU A 10 -1.22 20.71 -3.75
N LYS A 11 -0.66 21.25 -4.81
CA LYS A 11 -1.41 22.07 -5.80
C LYS A 11 -2.06 21.24 -6.92
N CYS A 12 -1.80 19.93 -6.99
CA CYS A 12 -2.41 19.08 -8.00
C CYS A 12 -3.93 19.01 -7.85
N PRO A 13 -4.73 19.29 -8.91
CA PRO A 13 -6.18 19.24 -8.83
C PRO A 13 -6.76 17.81 -8.73
N GLN A 14 -6.01 16.81 -9.17
CA GLN A 14 -6.42 15.40 -9.09
C GLN A 14 -6.18 14.86 -7.69
N LYS A 15 -7.26 14.78 -6.88
CA LYS A 15 -7.20 14.51 -5.44
C LYS A 15 -7.64 13.09 -5.03
N LYS A 16 -8.28 12.36 -5.94
CA LYS A 16 -8.94 11.08 -5.65
C LYS A 16 -8.31 9.92 -6.43
N VAL A 17 -6.99 9.90 -6.52
CA VAL A 17 -6.28 8.78 -7.13
C VAL A 17 -6.06 7.71 -6.05
N PRO A 18 -6.47 6.45 -6.26
CA PRO A 18 -6.19 5.40 -5.30
C PRO A 18 -4.69 5.32 -4.99
N ASN A 19 -4.34 5.25 -3.72
CA ASN A 19 -2.95 5.16 -3.30
C ASN A 19 -2.50 3.69 -3.31
N ALA A 20 -1.81 3.30 -4.37
CA ALA A 20 -1.33 1.93 -4.54
C ALA A 20 -0.37 1.50 -3.43
N PHE A 21 0.44 2.41 -2.87
CA PHE A 21 1.34 2.11 -1.76
C PHE A 21 0.60 1.75 -0.46
N ASN A 22 -0.58 2.33 -0.26
CA ASN A 22 -1.49 2.01 0.84
C ASN A 22 -2.60 1.03 0.44
N LEU A 23 -2.44 0.30 -0.68
CA LEU A 23 -3.40 -0.73 -1.15
C LEU A 23 -4.82 -0.17 -1.38
N GLY A 24 -4.93 1.10 -1.70
CA GLY A 24 -6.22 1.77 -1.91
C GLY A 24 -6.95 2.21 -0.65
N LEU A 25 -6.40 2.01 0.54
CA LEU A 25 -6.98 2.43 1.82
C LEU A 25 -7.15 3.96 1.94
N ASP A 26 -6.36 4.72 1.18
CA ASP A 26 -6.48 6.16 1.07
C ASP A 26 -6.31 6.63 -0.38
N THR A 27 -6.30 7.94 -0.59
CA THR A 27 -6.12 8.55 -1.90
C THR A 27 -4.89 9.45 -1.93
N ARG A 28 -4.27 9.54 -3.11
CA ARG A 28 -3.15 10.43 -3.41
C ARG A 28 -3.49 11.40 -4.55
N ARG A 29 -2.54 12.22 -4.90
CA ARG A 29 -2.60 13.09 -6.09
C ARG A 29 -2.03 12.36 -7.32
N ALA A 30 -2.32 12.89 -8.52
CA ALA A 30 -1.72 12.38 -9.75
C ALA A 30 -0.22 12.67 -9.86
N ILE A 31 0.29 13.69 -9.17
CA ILE A 31 1.72 13.87 -8.91
C ILE A 31 1.96 13.67 -7.41
N TYR A 32 2.89 12.81 -7.07
CA TYR A 32 3.07 12.32 -5.70
C TYR A 32 4.50 11.83 -5.46
N ILE A 33 4.87 11.74 -4.20
CA ILE A 33 6.05 11.00 -3.75
C ILE A 33 5.55 9.63 -3.29
N PRO A 34 6.09 8.51 -3.76
CA PRO A 34 5.53 7.17 -3.51
C PRO A 34 5.28 6.86 -2.04
N PHE A 35 6.22 7.23 -1.18
CA PHE A 35 6.11 7.11 0.28
C PHE A 35 7.10 8.09 0.96
N ALA A 36 6.86 8.38 2.23
CA ALA A 36 7.56 9.45 2.95
C ALA A 36 9.09 9.27 3.01
N GLN A 37 9.56 8.01 3.06
CA GLN A 37 10.97 7.62 3.18
C GLN A 37 11.62 7.27 1.82
N ALA A 38 10.99 7.63 0.70
CA ALA A 38 11.50 7.32 -0.63
C ALA A 38 12.93 7.90 -0.85
N VAL A 39 13.81 7.09 -1.41
CA VAL A 39 15.17 7.47 -1.79
C VAL A 39 15.42 7.04 -3.24
N PRO A 40 15.58 7.99 -4.16
CA PRO A 40 15.54 9.44 -3.98
C PRO A 40 14.11 9.93 -3.68
N LYS A 41 13.99 11.02 -2.90
CA LYS A 41 12.70 11.66 -2.60
C LYS A 41 12.29 12.56 -3.77
N VAL A 42 11.79 11.95 -4.84
CA VAL A 42 11.43 12.60 -6.11
C VAL A 42 9.95 12.41 -6.40
N ALA A 43 9.30 13.49 -6.85
CA ALA A 43 7.91 13.42 -7.26
C ALA A 43 7.76 12.69 -8.61
N THR A 44 6.80 11.78 -8.67
CA THR A 44 6.43 11.00 -9.86
C THR A 44 5.04 11.41 -10.34
N ILE A 45 4.81 11.42 -11.65
CA ILE A 45 3.51 11.71 -12.25
C ILE A 45 2.88 10.42 -12.75
N ASP A 46 1.65 10.14 -12.28
CA ASP A 46 0.86 9.02 -12.78
C ASP A 46 0.17 9.40 -14.10
N PRO A 47 0.55 8.77 -15.22
CA PRO A 47 0.00 9.14 -16.53
C PRO A 47 -1.50 8.83 -16.64
N ASN A 48 -2.00 7.83 -15.92
CA ASN A 48 -3.40 7.41 -15.95
C ASN A 48 -4.35 8.42 -15.30
N TYR A 49 -3.83 9.32 -14.47
CA TYR A 49 -4.63 10.30 -13.74
C TYR A 49 -4.23 11.75 -14.01
N CYS A 50 -3.10 12.00 -14.66
CA CYS A 50 -2.61 13.33 -14.93
C CYS A 50 -3.35 13.98 -16.12
N ASN A 51 -4.07 15.08 -15.89
CA ASN A 51 -4.76 15.81 -16.95
C ASN A 51 -3.81 16.36 -18.03
N MET A 52 -2.59 16.74 -17.65
CA MET A 52 -1.61 17.23 -18.62
C MET A 52 -1.17 16.12 -19.56
N LEU A 53 -0.86 14.93 -19.04
CA LEU A 53 -0.43 13.80 -19.88
C LEU A 53 -1.58 13.19 -20.68
N LYS A 54 -2.83 13.23 -20.15
CA LYS A 54 -4.00 12.68 -20.85
C LYS A 54 -4.54 13.57 -21.97
N ASN A 55 -4.59 14.87 -21.77
CA ASN A 55 -5.30 15.78 -22.67
C ASN A 55 -4.63 17.16 -22.87
N GLY A 56 -3.45 17.39 -22.32
CA GLY A 56 -2.71 18.65 -22.43
C GLY A 56 -3.30 19.85 -21.67
N LYS A 57 -4.38 19.65 -20.89
CA LYS A 57 -5.15 20.74 -20.26
C LYS A 57 -4.81 20.94 -18.79
N CYS A 58 -3.54 21.01 -18.44
CA CYS A 58 -3.10 21.32 -17.09
C CYS A 58 -1.68 21.91 -17.14
N GLY A 59 -0.93 21.92 -16.06
CA GLY A 59 0.42 22.46 -15.98
C GLY A 59 0.69 23.10 -14.62
N VAL A 60 -0.25 22.92 -13.67
CA VAL A 60 -0.16 23.53 -12.34
C VAL A 60 1.12 23.15 -11.62
N CYS A 61 1.50 21.86 -11.65
CA CYS A 61 2.71 21.39 -10.97
C CYS A 61 4.00 22.00 -11.56
N ALA A 62 4.07 22.22 -12.87
CA ALA A 62 5.22 22.91 -13.50
C ALA A 62 5.28 24.40 -13.08
N LYS A 63 4.13 25.08 -12.99
CA LYS A 63 4.06 26.49 -12.59
C LYS A 63 4.51 26.72 -11.13
N VAL A 64 4.26 25.79 -10.24
CA VAL A 64 4.62 25.91 -8.82
C VAL A 64 5.98 25.31 -8.47
N CYS A 65 6.63 24.65 -9.41
CA CYS A 65 7.94 24.04 -9.19
C CYS A 65 9.06 25.07 -9.36
N THR A 66 9.54 25.62 -8.25
CA THR A 66 10.64 26.60 -8.27
C THR A 66 11.96 26.02 -8.78
N ALA A 67 12.15 24.70 -8.66
CA ALA A 67 13.33 24.00 -9.17
C ALA A 67 13.24 23.67 -10.69
N GLY A 68 12.10 23.94 -11.34
CA GLY A 68 11.89 23.61 -12.76
C GLY A 68 12.01 22.11 -13.08
N ALA A 69 11.72 21.23 -12.13
CA ALA A 69 12.00 19.79 -12.22
C ALA A 69 10.91 18.99 -12.95
N ILE A 70 9.85 19.64 -13.43
CA ILE A 70 8.73 18.93 -14.08
C ILE A 70 8.97 18.84 -15.58
N ASP A 71 9.20 17.62 -16.06
CA ASP A 71 9.29 17.31 -17.49
C ASP A 71 8.19 16.32 -17.90
N TYR A 72 7.22 16.80 -18.67
CA TYR A 72 6.12 15.96 -19.20
C TYR A 72 6.52 15.15 -20.43
N LYS A 73 7.71 15.40 -20.99
CA LYS A 73 8.21 14.73 -22.20
C LYS A 73 9.25 13.65 -21.86
N GLN A 74 9.55 13.46 -20.57
CA GLN A 74 10.46 12.42 -20.13
C GLN A 74 9.99 11.06 -20.63
N LYS A 75 10.92 10.28 -21.16
CA LYS A 75 10.69 8.91 -21.62
C LYS A 75 11.50 7.96 -20.79
N ASP A 76 11.05 6.71 -20.76
CA ASP A 76 11.81 5.62 -20.14
C ASP A 76 13.12 5.40 -20.89
N GLU A 77 14.18 5.18 -20.15
CA GLU A 77 15.51 4.84 -20.65
C GLU A 77 15.86 3.43 -20.21
N ILE A 78 16.20 2.56 -21.16
CA ILE A 78 16.66 1.20 -20.87
C ILE A 78 18.18 1.23 -20.77
N LEU A 79 18.69 0.87 -19.59
CA LEU A 79 20.12 0.78 -19.31
C LEU A 79 20.56 -0.67 -19.24
N GLU A 80 21.54 -1.05 -20.08
CA GLU A 80 22.20 -2.35 -19.99
C GLU A 80 23.49 -2.22 -19.19
N ARG A 81 23.68 -3.09 -18.20
CA ARG A 81 24.85 -3.11 -17.35
C ARG A 81 25.28 -4.54 -17.05
N GLU A 82 26.57 -4.76 -16.91
CA GLU A 82 27.12 -6.03 -16.47
C GLU A 82 27.31 -6.05 -14.96
N TYR A 83 26.95 -7.17 -14.34
CA TYR A 83 27.06 -7.39 -12.90
C TYR A 83 27.69 -8.74 -12.63
N GLY A 84 28.54 -8.84 -11.59
CA GLY A 84 29.20 -10.08 -11.18
C GLY A 84 28.25 -11.11 -10.56
N ALA A 85 27.14 -10.64 -9.96
CA ALA A 85 26.11 -11.50 -9.38
C ALA A 85 24.77 -10.76 -9.30
N ILE A 86 23.67 -11.52 -9.27
CA ILE A 86 22.30 -11.01 -9.12
C ILE A 86 21.67 -11.69 -7.91
N VAL A 87 21.12 -10.88 -6.99
CA VAL A 87 20.30 -11.36 -5.87
C VAL A 87 18.83 -11.14 -6.21
N ALA A 88 18.11 -12.23 -6.42
CA ALA A 88 16.66 -12.17 -6.71
C ALA A 88 15.88 -11.96 -5.40
N ALA A 89 15.33 -10.76 -5.23
CA ALA A 89 14.51 -10.36 -4.07
C ALA A 89 13.23 -9.69 -4.58
N THR A 90 12.44 -10.43 -5.33
CA THR A 90 11.29 -9.92 -6.13
C THR A 90 10.01 -9.75 -5.33
N GLY A 91 10.01 -10.04 -4.03
CA GLY A 91 8.83 -9.96 -3.18
C GLY A 91 7.83 -11.11 -3.43
N PHE A 92 6.56 -10.88 -3.13
CA PHE A 92 5.48 -11.85 -3.33
C PHE A 92 4.19 -11.14 -3.75
N ASN A 93 3.31 -11.88 -4.38
CA ASN A 93 1.95 -11.45 -4.66
C ASN A 93 1.00 -12.08 -3.64
N PRO A 94 0.17 -11.28 -2.95
CA PRO A 94 -0.90 -11.81 -2.12
C PRO A 94 -1.87 -12.64 -2.95
N ILE A 95 -2.51 -13.62 -2.31
CA ILE A 95 -3.62 -14.34 -2.93
C ILE A 95 -4.82 -13.40 -3.07
N ASP A 96 -5.64 -13.63 -4.09
CA ASP A 96 -6.90 -12.91 -4.24
C ASP A 96 -7.90 -13.37 -3.19
N LEU A 97 -8.11 -12.53 -2.17
CA LEU A 97 -9.02 -12.81 -1.06
C LEU A 97 -10.50 -12.78 -1.45
N SER A 98 -10.84 -12.20 -2.62
CA SER A 98 -12.22 -12.19 -3.11
C SER A 98 -12.78 -13.59 -3.42
N GLN A 99 -11.88 -14.59 -3.57
CA GLN A 99 -12.25 -15.98 -3.80
C GLN A 99 -12.69 -16.72 -2.53
N PHE A 100 -12.55 -16.09 -1.36
CA PHE A 100 -12.85 -16.68 -0.05
C PHE A 100 -14.03 -15.96 0.60
N ASP A 101 -15.21 -16.18 0.04
CA ASP A 101 -16.48 -15.53 0.43
C ASP A 101 -16.84 -15.73 1.92
N GLU A 102 -16.38 -16.83 2.50
CA GLU A 102 -16.55 -17.19 3.90
C GLU A 102 -15.91 -16.21 4.87
N PHE A 103 -14.87 -15.49 4.45
CA PHE A 103 -14.20 -14.47 5.27
C PHE A 103 -14.74 -13.05 5.05
N ALA A 104 -15.67 -12.87 4.11
CA ALA A 104 -16.35 -11.61 3.85
C ALA A 104 -15.42 -10.41 3.48
N TYR A 105 -14.23 -10.65 2.92
CA TYR A 105 -13.26 -9.61 2.54
C TYR A 105 -13.89 -8.57 1.60
N SER A 106 -14.63 -9.02 0.60
CA SER A 106 -15.30 -8.11 -0.36
C SER A 106 -16.62 -7.54 0.14
N LYS A 107 -17.11 -7.97 1.32
CA LYS A 107 -18.44 -7.63 1.86
C LYS A 107 -18.37 -6.68 3.05
N SER A 108 -17.27 -6.69 3.79
CA SER A 108 -17.08 -5.86 4.97
C SER A 108 -15.79 -5.06 4.86
N PRO A 109 -15.82 -3.74 5.00
CA PRO A 109 -14.61 -2.90 4.96
C PRO A 109 -13.67 -3.16 6.15
N ASP A 110 -14.15 -3.78 7.25
CA ASP A 110 -13.34 -4.10 8.42
C ASP A 110 -12.61 -5.44 8.30
N VAL A 111 -12.86 -6.19 7.22
CA VAL A 111 -12.06 -7.37 6.87
C VAL A 111 -10.97 -6.93 5.92
N VAL A 112 -9.75 -6.96 6.39
CA VAL A 112 -8.57 -6.44 5.68
C VAL A 112 -7.51 -7.54 5.50
N SER A 113 -6.73 -7.44 4.44
CA SER A 113 -5.56 -8.29 4.25
C SER A 113 -4.45 -7.95 5.25
N SER A 114 -3.48 -8.85 5.40
CA SER A 114 -2.31 -8.60 6.27
C SER A 114 -1.49 -7.38 5.85
N LEU A 115 -1.40 -7.11 4.54
CA LEU A 115 -0.68 -5.94 4.03
C LEU A 115 -1.45 -4.65 4.29
N GLU A 116 -2.77 -4.66 4.14
CA GLU A 116 -3.63 -3.52 4.52
C GLU A 116 -3.52 -3.25 6.02
N PHE A 117 -3.56 -4.29 6.85
CA PHE A 117 -3.36 -4.15 8.29
C PHE A 117 -1.98 -3.57 8.64
N GLU A 118 -0.92 -4.02 7.97
CA GLU A 118 0.43 -3.43 8.10
C GLU A 118 0.41 -1.93 7.78
N ARG A 119 -0.33 -1.51 6.74
CA ARG A 119 -0.45 -0.10 6.38
C ARG A 119 -1.24 0.70 7.41
N LEU A 120 -2.31 0.16 7.97
CA LEU A 120 -3.08 0.80 9.04
C LEU A 120 -2.24 1.00 10.33
N MET A 121 -1.35 0.05 10.63
CA MET A 121 -0.46 0.14 11.81
C MET A 121 0.78 1.01 11.61
N ASN A 122 1.10 1.38 10.37
CA ASN A 122 2.32 2.11 10.04
C ASN A 122 2.15 3.61 10.22
N ALA A 123 3.14 4.29 10.84
CA ALA A 123 3.12 5.73 11.06
C ALA A 123 3.04 6.56 9.75
N ALA A 124 3.51 6.00 8.61
CA ALA A 124 3.35 6.60 7.29
C ALA A 124 2.14 6.04 6.52
N GLY A 125 1.25 5.32 7.19
CA GLY A 125 0.02 4.78 6.63
C GLY A 125 -1.13 5.78 6.65
N PRO A 126 -2.32 5.36 6.17
CA PRO A 126 -3.47 6.24 5.96
C PRO A 126 -4.00 6.90 7.24
N THR A 127 -3.78 6.28 8.39
CA THR A 127 -4.26 6.73 9.71
C THR A 127 -3.13 7.26 10.61
N GLY A 128 -1.92 7.46 10.06
CA GLY A 128 -0.75 7.88 10.85
C GLY A 128 -0.32 6.85 11.90
N GLY A 129 -0.62 5.58 11.68
CA GLY A 129 -0.30 4.46 12.57
C GLY A 129 -1.28 4.29 13.75
N THR A 130 -2.38 5.01 13.76
CA THR A 130 -3.51 4.74 14.68
C THR A 130 -4.41 3.68 14.05
N LEU A 131 -4.61 2.57 14.74
CA LEU A 131 -5.45 1.49 14.25
C LEU A 131 -6.92 1.90 14.37
N LEU A 132 -7.55 2.15 13.24
CA LEU A 132 -8.95 2.53 13.11
C LEU A 132 -9.66 1.57 12.16
N ARG A 133 -10.92 1.26 12.45
CA ARG A 133 -11.77 0.46 11.56
C ARG A 133 -12.08 1.26 10.29
N PRO A 134 -11.88 0.69 9.09
CA PRO A 134 -12.20 1.36 7.84
C PRO A 134 -13.67 1.78 7.70
N SER A 135 -14.60 1.05 8.36
CA SER A 135 -16.04 1.33 8.26
C SER A 135 -16.48 2.64 8.90
N ASP A 136 -15.94 2.96 10.07
CA ASP A 136 -16.44 4.07 10.90
C ASP A 136 -15.36 4.94 11.56
N GLY A 137 -14.09 4.58 11.36
CA GLY A 137 -12.96 5.30 11.96
C GLY A 137 -12.82 5.12 13.48
N ALA A 138 -13.57 4.18 14.09
CA ALA A 138 -13.43 3.90 15.52
C ALA A 138 -12.30 2.90 15.77
N HIS A 139 -11.76 2.92 16.99
CA HIS A 139 -10.77 1.93 17.41
C HIS A 139 -11.43 0.56 17.64
N PRO A 140 -10.87 -0.54 17.10
CA PRO A 140 -11.43 -1.87 17.32
C PRO A 140 -11.21 -2.36 18.75
N LYS A 141 -12.27 -2.90 19.37
CA LYS A 141 -12.18 -3.55 20.69
C LYS A 141 -11.62 -4.97 20.58
N THR A 142 -11.82 -5.60 19.44
CA THR A 142 -11.40 -6.97 19.18
C THR A 142 -10.79 -7.08 17.80
N ILE A 143 -9.66 -7.78 17.69
CA ILE A 143 -8.97 -8.07 16.43
C ILE A 143 -8.87 -9.58 16.29
N VAL A 144 -9.22 -10.09 15.12
CA VAL A 144 -9.14 -11.51 14.78
C VAL A 144 -8.20 -11.70 13.60
N PHE A 145 -7.16 -12.47 13.79
CA PHE A 145 -6.27 -12.92 12.71
C PHE A 145 -6.66 -14.32 12.27
N VAL A 146 -6.97 -14.47 10.99
CA VAL A 146 -7.26 -15.77 10.37
C VAL A 146 -6.06 -16.20 9.54
N GLN A 147 -5.42 -17.28 9.95
CA GLN A 147 -4.23 -17.83 9.30
C GLN A 147 -4.59 -18.82 8.19
N CYS A 148 -3.61 -19.13 7.37
CA CYS A 148 -3.67 -20.17 6.33
C CYS A 148 -4.70 -19.91 5.21
N VAL A 149 -5.26 -18.71 5.08
CA VAL A 149 -6.16 -18.37 3.97
C VAL A 149 -5.43 -18.54 2.65
N GLY A 150 -5.90 -19.50 1.82
CA GLY A 150 -5.27 -19.84 0.54
C GLY A 150 -3.92 -20.58 0.62
N SER A 151 -3.43 -20.88 1.83
CA SER A 151 -2.28 -21.78 2.08
C SER A 151 -2.75 -23.02 2.81
N ARG A 152 -2.08 -24.17 2.60
CA ARG A 152 -2.51 -25.47 3.12
C ARG A 152 -3.94 -25.83 2.70
N CYS A 153 -4.31 -25.36 1.51
CA CYS A 153 -5.62 -25.51 0.92
C CYS A 153 -5.63 -26.71 -0.02
N GLU A 154 -6.59 -27.63 0.17
CA GLU A 154 -6.72 -28.82 -0.68
C GLU A 154 -7.32 -28.47 -2.04
N ASP A 155 -8.11 -27.40 -2.13
CA ASP A 155 -8.67 -26.92 -3.38
C ASP A 155 -7.62 -26.12 -4.18
N ALA A 156 -7.03 -26.76 -5.17
CA ALA A 156 -5.99 -26.18 -6.02
C ALA A 156 -6.47 -25.00 -6.88
N GLN A 157 -7.78 -24.80 -7.04
CA GLN A 157 -8.34 -23.67 -7.77
C GLN A 157 -8.37 -22.42 -6.90
N LYS A 158 -8.56 -22.57 -5.59
CA LYS A 158 -8.63 -21.47 -4.62
C LYS A 158 -7.30 -21.15 -3.96
N GLY A 159 -6.43 -22.12 -3.78
CA GLY A 159 -5.22 -21.92 -2.99
C GLY A 159 -4.05 -22.82 -3.35
N LYS A 160 -3.10 -22.93 -2.43
CA LYS A 160 -1.92 -23.77 -2.55
C LYS A 160 -1.87 -24.77 -1.40
N SER A 161 -1.51 -26.04 -1.71
CA SER A 161 -1.42 -27.10 -0.71
C SER A 161 -0.29 -26.92 0.31
N TYR A 162 0.71 -26.11 -0.02
CA TYR A 162 1.85 -25.83 0.85
C TYR A 162 1.63 -24.61 1.74
N CYS A 163 2.41 -24.52 2.81
CA CYS A 163 2.44 -23.37 3.70
C CYS A 163 3.29 -22.23 3.12
N SER A 164 2.80 -21.00 3.14
CA SER A 164 3.57 -19.81 2.73
C SER A 164 4.78 -19.51 3.64
N LYS A 165 4.81 -20.07 4.87
CA LYS A 165 5.86 -19.90 5.90
C LYS A 165 6.10 -18.47 6.38
N ILE A 166 5.26 -17.51 6.01
CA ILE A 166 5.42 -16.10 6.40
C ILE A 166 4.29 -15.57 7.27
N CYS A 167 3.05 -16.06 7.11
CA CYS A 167 1.89 -15.47 7.77
C CYS A 167 1.97 -15.53 9.30
N CYS A 168 2.46 -16.61 9.89
CA CYS A 168 2.62 -16.72 11.34
C CYS A 168 3.57 -15.66 11.91
N MET A 169 4.65 -15.36 11.20
CA MET A 169 5.64 -14.37 11.65
C MET A 169 5.09 -12.96 11.66
N TYR A 170 4.46 -12.52 10.57
CA TYR A 170 3.91 -11.17 10.56
C TYR A 170 2.67 -11.04 11.46
N THR A 171 1.87 -12.09 11.65
CA THR A 171 0.77 -12.06 12.60
C THR A 171 1.28 -11.96 14.03
N ALA A 172 2.32 -12.70 14.41
CA ALA A 172 2.94 -12.57 15.73
C ALA A 172 3.40 -11.12 15.97
N LYS A 173 4.10 -10.51 14.99
CA LYS A 173 4.50 -9.10 15.04
C LYS A 173 3.29 -8.18 15.22
N HIS A 174 2.24 -8.34 14.41
CA HIS A 174 1.04 -7.49 14.49
C HIS A 174 0.32 -7.63 15.83
N ALA A 175 0.15 -8.87 16.32
CA ALA A 175 -0.48 -9.13 17.60
C ALA A 175 0.31 -8.49 18.76
N MET A 176 1.63 -8.59 18.75
CA MET A 176 2.51 -7.93 19.74
C MET A 176 2.34 -6.41 19.71
N LEU A 177 2.40 -5.80 18.52
CA LEU A 177 2.23 -4.36 18.36
C LEU A 177 0.83 -3.88 18.80
N CYS A 178 -0.21 -4.67 18.54
CA CYS A 178 -1.55 -4.35 19.00
C CYS A 178 -1.63 -4.38 20.52
N ARG A 179 -1.10 -5.40 21.17
CA ARG A 179 -1.09 -5.51 22.64
C ARG A 179 -0.26 -4.43 23.31
N GLU A 180 0.84 -4.02 22.69
CA GLU A 180 1.70 -2.95 23.20
C GLU A 180 1.00 -1.59 23.10
N LYS A 181 0.44 -1.26 21.93
CA LYS A 181 -0.19 0.05 21.68
C LYS A 181 -1.60 0.17 22.28
N TYR A 182 -2.33 -0.93 22.36
CA TYR A 182 -3.75 -0.99 22.70
C TYR A 182 -4.01 -2.13 23.70
N PRO A 183 -3.63 -1.97 24.98
CA PRO A 183 -3.74 -3.04 25.98
C PRO A 183 -5.18 -3.50 26.22
N ASP A 184 -6.17 -2.63 25.98
CA ASP A 184 -7.60 -2.94 26.16
C ASP A 184 -8.24 -3.61 24.93
N THR A 185 -7.46 -3.89 23.87
CA THR A 185 -7.94 -4.58 22.66
C THR A 185 -7.69 -6.09 22.79
N ASP A 186 -8.74 -6.89 22.64
CA ASP A 186 -8.62 -8.34 22.57
C ASP A 186 -8.06 -8.77 21.21
N VAL A 187 -7.12 -9.72 21.23
CA VAL A 187 -6.48 -10.24 20.02
C VAL A 187 -6.61 -11.75 19.99
N TYR A 188 -7.24 -12.26 18.93
CA TYR A 188 -7.42 -13.69 18.67
C TYR A 188 -6.68 -14.10 17.40
N VAL A 189 -6.13 -15.31 17.40
CA VAL A 189 -5.45 -15.90 16.24
C VAL A 189 -6.05 -17.27 15.97
N PHE A 190 -6.68 -17.45 14.82
CA PHE A 190 -7.20 -18.72 14.35
C PHE A 190 -6.28 -19.31 13.28
N TYR A 191 -6.01 -20.61 13.37
CA TYR A 191 -5.15 -21.34 12.44
C TYR A 191 -5.66 -22.77 12.23
N ILE A 192 -5.20 -23.40 11.14
CA ILE A 192 -5.51 -24.79 10.79
C ILE A 192 -4.50 -25.73 11.44
#